data_1bf4ae52e11375c67f09b7ddb31c26ba
#
_entry.id   1bf4ae52e11375c67f09b7ddb31c26ba
#
_cell.length_a   1.000
_cell.length_b   1.000
_cell.length_c   1.000
_cell.angle_alpha   90.00
_cell.angle_beta   90.00
_cell.angle_gamma   90.00
#
_symmetry.space_group_name_H-M   'P 1'
#
loop_
_entity.id
_entity.type
_entity.pdbx_description
1 polymer ?
#
loop_
_entity_poly.entity_id
_entity_poly.type
_entity_poly.pdbx_seq_one_letter_code
_entity_poly.pdbx_strand_id
1 'polypeptide(L)'
;RNPAYQSRIEPADGLAGERRPATDRIRFLVIPDVTASIQAFNAGQVDVLPNLSPNVTADVQQRAGVQLVPQQLLGWTVLLLQSKAPPLADARVRRAIAHALDRTQVARIATAGRGRPNPSAVPVGSAWRSATHDEFPAYDPARAKALLREAGYRGEPLVIQTNRHYPNMYDNAVMAQALLQAVGINARIEVLDWATQLSNYQKGRFQISSFSYSARFDPALTYDLLLGDKKSRPTVQWESADAAKLLAAALSTDDAAQRRGIFGQLHAAMARDVPVIGLYNGVGVTAVAAGVEGYRTWPGSTPILWGTFRQ
;
A
#
# COMPACT_ATOMS: atom_id res chain seq x y z
N ARG A 1 -5.14 5.81 -34.24
CA ARG A 1 -6.19 6.79 -33.83
C ARG A 1 -7.57 6.15 -34.03
N ASN A 2 -8.47 6.25 -33.05
CA ASN A 2 -9.86 5.84 -33.25
C ASN A 2 -10.64 7.05 -33.84
N PRO A 3 -11.07 7.02 -35.10
CA PRO A 3 -11.75 8.16 -35.75
C PRO A 3 -13.14 8.45 -35.15
N ALA A 4 -13.75 7.47 -34.47
CA ALA A 4 -15.03 7.61 -33.81
C ALA A 4 -14.92 8.11 -32.36
N TYR A 5 -13.70 8.32 -31.85
CA TYR A 5 -13.53 8.78 -30.47
C TYR A 5 -13.94 10.25 -30.33
N GLN A 6 -14.87 10.49 -29.44
CA GLN A 6 -15.26 11.83 -29.01
C GLN A 6 -14.90 12.00 -27.54
N SER A 7 -14.12 13.02 -27.22
CA SER A 7 -13.83 13.38 -25.83
C SER A 7 -15.09 13.88 -25.14
N ARG A 8 -15.27 13.52 -23.87
CA ARG A 8 -16.34 14.11 -23.05
C ARG A 8 -16.07 15.59 -22.83
N ILE A 9 -17.15 16.34 -22.51
CA ILE A 9 -17.10 17.79 -22.28
C ILE A 9 -16.75 18.10 -20.82
N GLU A 10 -17.12 17.19 -19.89
CA GLU A 10 -16.87 17.38 -18.46
C GLU A 10 -15.37 17.40 -18.18
N PRO A 11 -14.90 18.24 -17.24
CA PRO A 11 -13.51 18.28 -16.87
C PRO A 11 -12.94 16.90 -16.50
N ALA A 12 -11.68 16.67 -16.79
CA ALA A 12 -11.02 15.42 -16.46
C ALA A 12 -10.96 15.21 -14.93
N ASP A 13 -11.47 14.05 -14.49
CA ASP A 13 -11.43 13.61 -13.09
C ASP A 13 -10.93 12.16 -13.04
N GLY A 14 -9.66 11.98 -12.73
CA GLY A 14 -9.00 10.68 -12.73
C GLY A 14 -9.17 9.95 -14.08
N LEU A 15 -9.91 8.83 -14.08
CA LEU A 15 -10.24 8.06 -15.28
C LEU A 15 -11.57 8.45 -15.92
N ALA A 16 -12.26 9.45 -15.41
CA ALA A 16 -13.52 9.98 -15.94
C ALA A 16 -13.31 11.34 -16.63
N GLY A 17 -14.36 11.86 -17.30
CA GLY A 17 -14.38 13.16 -17.94
C GLY A 17 -13.55 13.23 -19.23
N GLU A 18 -13.06 14.42 -19.52
CA GLU A 18 -12.35 14.72 -20.75
C GLU A 18 -11.02 13.96 -20.86
N ARG A 19 -10.77 13.31 -22.01
CA ARG A 19 -9.53 12.63 -22.36
C ARG A 19 -9.06 13.04 -23.74
N ARG A 20 -8.72 14.31 -23.89
CA ARG A 20 -8.27 14.82 -25.18
C ARG A 20 -6.80 14.46 -25.40
N PRO A 21 -6.47 13.64 -26.40
CA PRO A 21 -5.08 13.32 -26.71
C PRO A 21 -4.39 14.55 -27.29
N ALA A 22 -3.23 14.91 -26.72
CA ALA A 22 -2.38 16.00 -27.21
C ALA A 22 -1.26 15.51 -28.12
N THR A 23 -1.11 14.18 -28.27
CA THR A 23 -0.11 13.54 -29.14
C THR A 23 -0.75 12.46 -30.01
N ASP A 24 -0.22 12.25 -31.21
CA ASP A 24 -0.72 11.25 -32.16
C ASP A 24 -0.30 9.82 -31.81
N ARG A 25 0.83 9.65 -31.14
CA ARG A 25 1.38 8.33 -30.82
C ARG A 25 2.02 8.29 -29.45
N ILE A 26 1.68 7.26 -28.68
CA ILE A 26 2.35 6.91 -27.44
C ILE A 26 2.94 5.52 -27.61
N ARG A 27 4.22 5.35 -27.27
CA ARG A 27 4.92 4.07 -27.27
C ARG A 27 5.26 3.66 -25.84
N PHE A 28 4.76 2.50 -25.43
CA PHE A 28 5.15 1.89 -24.16
C PHE A 28 6.31 0.93 -24.40
N LEU A 29 7.43 1.16 -23.71
CA LEU A 29 8.57 0.27 -23.67
C LEU A 29 8.54 -0.50 -22.34
N VAL A 30 8.45 -1.83 -22.41
CA VAL A 30 8.51 -2.68 -21.23
C VAL A 30 9.96 -3.01 -20.94
N ILE A 31 10.51 -2.44 -19.87
CA ILE A 31 11.88 -2.67 -19.41
C ILE A 31 11.78 -3.17 -17.97
N PRO A 32 11.91 -4.49 -17.71
CA PRO A 32 11.67 -5.07 -16.40
C PRO A 32 12.67 -4.67 -15.31
N ASP A 33 13.92 -4.40 -15.71
CA ASP A 33 14.98 -3.98 -14.79
C ASP A 33 14.96 -2.47 -14.57
N VAL A 34 14.93 -2.06 -13.28
CA VAL A 34 14.85 -0.65 -12.90
C VAL A 34 16.10 0.14 -13.35
N THR A 35 17.28 -0.43 -13.19
CA THR A 35 18.54 0.23 -13.60
C THR A 35 18.57 0.43 -15.11
N ALA A 36 18.20 -0.60 -15.88
CA ALA A 36 18.11 -0.50 -17.34
C ALA A 36 17.05 0.54 -17.77
N SER A 37 15.93 0.66 -17.07
CA SER A 37 14.91 1.67 -17.37
C SER A 37 15.40 3.09 -17.10
N ILE A 38 16.18 3.31 -16.05
CA ILE A 38 16.84 4.59 -15.74
C ILE A 38 17.87 4.93 -16.82
N GLN A 39 18.68 3.98 -17.24
CA GLN A 39 19.66 4.19 -18.30
C GLN A 39 18.98 4.53 -19.63
N ALA A 40 17.89 3.85 -20.00
CA ALA A 40 17.10 4.16 -21.19
C ALA A 40 16.52 5.58 -21.14
N PHE A 41 16.06 6.03 -19.98
CA PHE A 41 15.59 7.39 -19.76
C PHE A 41 16.73 8.42 -19.89
N ASN A 42 17.86 8.18 -19.23
CA ASN A 42 19.02 9.07 -19.30
C ASN A 42 19.59 9.16 -20.73
N ALA A 43 19.56 8.07 -21.50
CA ALA A 43 19.94 8.02 -22.91
C ALA A 43 18.90 8.65 -23.87
N GLY A 44 17.77 9.13 -23.37
CA GLY A 44 16.72 9.75 -24.19
C GLY A 44 15.86 8.78 -25.00
N GLN A 45 15.91 7.49 -24.71
CA GLN A 45 15.09 6.47 -25.39
C GLN A 45 13.63 6.49 -24.92
N VAL A 46 13.36 7.01 -23.72
CA VAL A 46 12.03 7.26 -23.17
C VAL A 46 11.92 8.68 -22.63
N ASP A 47 10.74 9.24 -22.69
CA ASP A 47 10.46 10.64 -22.31
C ASP A 47 9.81 10.74 -20.93
N VAL A 48 9.11 9.69 -20.49
CA VAL A 48 8.43 9.62 -19.19
C VAL A 48 8.77 8.29 -18.56
N LEU A 49 9.31 8.31 -17.34
CA LEU A 49 9.62 7.12 -16.54
C LEU A 49 8.81 7.16 -15.25
N PRO A 50 7.65 6.46 -15.21
CA PRO A 50 6.73 6.49 -14.08
C PRO A 50 7.14 5.54 -12.96
N ASN A 51 6.55 5.75 -11.77
CA ASN A 51 6.59 4.84 -10.62
C ASN A 51 8.00 4.52 -10.09
N LEU A 52 8.93 5.44 -10.22
CA LEU A 52 10.24 5.33 -9.59
C LEU A 52 10.09 5.32 -8.06
N SER A 53 10.87 4.48 -7.40
CA SER A 53 11.07 4.61 -5.96
C SER A 53 11.76 5.95 -5.65
N PRO A 54 11.37 6.65 -4.58
CA PRO A 54 12.07 7.86 -4.16
C PRO A 54 13.58 7.68 -3.94
N ASN A 55 14.01 6.47 -3.62
CA ASN A 55 15.41 6.15 -3.33
C ASN A 55 16.33 6.15 -4.56
N VAL A 56 15.78 6.03 -5.77
CA VAL A 56 16.56 6.00 -7.03
C VAL A 56 16.42 7.28 -7.86
N THR A 57 15.82 8.33 -7.30
CA THR A 57 15.58 9.57 -8.06
C THR A 57 16.86 10.35 -8.40
N ALA A 58 17.91 10.18 -7.62
CA ALA A 58 19.22 10.80 -7.91
C ALA A 58 19.82 10.29 -9.23
N ASP A 59 19.57 9.02 -9.58
CA ASP A 59 20.14 8.38 -10.76
C ASP A 59 19.53 8.91 -12.07
N VAL A 60 18.31 9.43 -12.05
CA VAL A 60 17.64 10.01 -13.22
C VAL A 60 17.93 11.51 -13.40
N GLN A 61 18.45 12.18 -12.39
CA GLN A 61 18.79 13.60 -12.44
C GLN A 61 20.07 13.89 -13.26
N GLN A 62 20.74 12.85 -13.76
CA GLN A 62 21.89 13.00 -14.64
C GLN A 62 21.54 13.57 -16.03
N ARG A 63 20.25 13.47 -16.43
CA ARG A 63 19.77 14.08 -17.67
C ARG A 63 19.36 15.54 -17.43
N ALA A 64 19.86 16.45 -18.26
CA ALA A 64 19.55 17.87 -18.14
C ALA A 64 18.05 18.17 -18.32
N GLY A 65 17.51 19.08 -17.51
CA GLY A 65 16.13 19.56 -17.58
C GLY A 65 15.07 18.56 -17.16
N VAL A 66 15.45 17.47 -16.47
CA VAL A 66 14.50 16.49 -15.94
C VAL A 66 13.65 17.10 -14.84
N GLN A 67 12.35 16.91 -14.95
CA GLN A 67 11.39 17.21 -13.88
C GLN A 67 11.07 15.93 -13.10
N LEU A 68 11.20 15.96 -11.77
CA LEU A 68 10.76 14.91 -10.88
C LEU A 68 9.38 15.28 -10.32
N VAL A 69 8.35 14.54 -10.72
CA VAL A 69 6.97 14.80 -10.31
C VAL A 69 6.59 13.77 -9.22
N PRO A 70 6.55 14.18 -7.93
CA PRO A 70 6.17 13.29 -6.85
C PRO A 70 4.68 12.97 -6.90
N GLN A 71 4.32 11.77 -6.44
CA GLN A 71 2.97 11.26 -6.47
C GLN A 71 2.67 10.48 -5.20
N GLN A 72 1.61 10.87 -4.48
CA GLN A 72 1.05 10.04 -3.43
C GLN A 72 0.22 8.92 -4.06
N LEU A 73 0.59 7.68 -3.78
CA LEU A 73 -0.14 6.52 -4.26
C LEU A 73 -1.19 6.08 -3.25
N LEU A 74 -2.31 5.51 -3.72
CA LEU A 74 -3.33 4.91 -2.86
C LEU A 74 -3.02 3.46 -2.49
N GLY A 75 -2.00 2.85 -3.09
CA GLY A 75 -1.55 1.51 -2.72
C GLY A 75 -1.19 1.46 -1.23
N TRP A 76 -1.61 0.40 -0.55
CA TRP A 76 -1.46 0.26 0.90
C TRP A 76 -0.50 -0.87 1.24
N THR A 77 0.61 -0.53 1.87
CA THR A 77 1.63 -1.47 2.32
C THR A 77 1.33 -1.91 3.73
N VAL A 78 1.36 -3.23 3.97
CA VAL A 78 0.84 -3.83 5.20
C VAL A 78 1.67 -5.05 5.64
N LEU A 79 1.51 -5.41 6.91
CA LEU A 79 1.78 -6.78 7.40
C LEU A 79 0.43 -7.46 7.64
N LEU A 80 0.17 -8.52 6.90
CA LEU A 80 -0.99 -9.39 7.10
C LEU A 80 -0.71 -10.36 8.24
N LEU A 81 -1.68 -10.54 9.14
CA LEU A 81 -1.57 -11.42 10.30
C LEU A 81 -2.58 -12.56 10.19
N GLN A 82 -2.10 -13.81 10.08
CA GLN A 82 -3.00 -14.96 10.03
C GLN A 82 -3.46 -15.35 11.45
N SER A 83 -4.68 -14.95 11.80
CA SER A 83 -5.21 -15.12 13.15
C SER A 83 -5.90 -16.48 13.42
N LYS A 84 -5.76 -17.47 12.51
CA LYS A 84 -6.41 -18.80 12.70
C LYS A 84 -5.71 -19.68 13.73
N ALA A 85 -4.42 -19.53 13.91
CA ALA A 85 -3.59 -20.40 14.73
C ALA A 85 -2.73 -19.63 15.73
N PRO A 86 -2.35 -20.24 16.85
CA PRO A 86 -1.36 -19.68 17.77
C PRO A 86 -0.02 -19.40 17.06
N PRO A 87 0.75 -18.38 17.51
CA PRO A 87 0.35 -17.47 18.60
C PRO A 87 -0.53 -16.29 18.12
N LEU A 88 -0.76 -16.12 16.83
CA LEU A 88 -1.48 -14.98 16.23
C LEU A 88 -3.01 -15.05 16.43
N ALA A 89 -3.57 -16.18 16.86
CA ALA A 89 -4.96 -16.27 17.26
C ALA A 89 -5.27 -15.37 18.48
N ASP A 90 -4.28 -15.19 19.37
CA ASP A 90 -4.38 -14.29 20.52
C ASP A 90 -4.24 -12.82 20.10
N ALA A 91 -5.28 -12.03 20.35
CA ALA A 91 -5.29 -10.60 20.04
C ALA A 91 -4.20 -9.82 20.80
N ARG A 92 -3.76 -10.30 21.97
CA ARG A 92 -2.68 -9.67 22.75
C ARG A 92 -1.35 -9.76 22.01
N VAL A 93 -1.06 -10.90 21.35
CA VAL A 93 0.12 -11.07 20.52
C VAL A 93 0.07 -10.14 19.30
N ARG A 94 -1.07 -10.05 18.60
CA ARG A 94 -1.25 -9.13 17.47
C ARG A 94 -1.08 -7.67 17.88
N ARG A 95 -1.62 -7.27 19.04
CA ARG A 95 -1.41 -5.93 19.60
C ARG A 95 0.05 -5.69 20.00
N ALA A 96 0.72 -6.70 20.55
CA ALA A 96 2.15 -6.60 20.85
C ALA A 96 2.97 -6.33 19.58
N ILE A 97 2.68 -7.02 18.49
CA ILE A 97 3.29 -6.75 17.17
C ILE A 97 3.03 -5.30 16.74
N ALA A 98 1.79 -4.80 16.88
CA ALA A 98 1.44 -3.43 16.52
C ALA A 98 2.20 -2.38 17.35
N HIS A 99 2.35 -2.60 18.67
CA HIS A 99 3.13 -1.74 19.56
C HIS A 99 4.65 -1.83 19.33
N ALA A 100 5.15 -2.95 18.79
CA ALA A 100 6.57 -3.13 18.49
C ALA A 100 7.02 -2.35 17.23
N LEU A 101 6.12 -1.97 16.36
CA LEU A 101 6.45 -1.38 15.05
C LEU A 101 6.41 0.15 15.09
N ASP A 102 7.57 0.79 14.97
CA ASP A 102 7.66 2.23 14.67
C ASP A 102 7.30 2.49 13.21
N ARG A 103 5.99 2.63 12.94
CA ARG A 103 5.48 2.86 11.59
C ARG A 103 5.94 4.19 11.00
N THR A 104 6.25 5.18 11.82
CA THR A 104 6.79 6.47 11.36
C THR A 104 8.20 6.28 10.83
N GLN A 105 9.04 5.54 11.55
CA GLN A 105 10.38 5.21 11.09
C GLN A 105 10.33 4.34 9.82
N VAL A 106 9.48 3.31 9.80
CA VAL A 106 9.32 2.44 8.62
C VAL A 106 8.90 3.24 7.39
N ALA A 107 7.86 4.08 7.51
CA ALA A 107 7.41 4.93 6.41
C ALA A 107 8.51 5.89 5.94
N ARG A 108 9.23 6.54 6.88
CA ARG A 108 10.33 7.47 6.57
C ARG A 108 11.44 6.80 5.78
N ILE A 109 11.88 5.61 6.19
CA ILE A 109 12.95 4.87 5.52
C ILE A 109 12.47 4.37 4.15
N ALA A 110 11.32 3.72 4.09
CA ALA A 110 10.80 3.10 2.86
C ALA A 110 10.46 4.12 1.77
N THR A 111 10.20 5.38 2.13
CA THR A 111 9.77 6.43 1.19
C THR A 111 10.75 7.60 1.08
N ALA A 112 11.98 7.45 1.57
CA ALA A 112 12.98 8.52 1.64
C ALA A 112 12.43 9.82 2.28
N GLY A 113 11.63 9.68 3.35
CA GLY A 113 11.02 10.79 4.09
C GLY A 113 9.81 11.44 3.41
N ARG A 114 9.36 10.96 2.25
CA ARG A 114 8.27 11.58 1.48
C ARG A 114 6.89 11.02 1.79
N GLY A 115 6.81 9.82 2.40
CA GLY A 115 5.56 9.17 2.77
C GLY A 115 5.15 9.42 4.21
N ARG A 116 3.88 9.14 4.49
CA ARG A 116 3.29 9.18 5.83
C ARG A 116 2.86 7.78 6.25
N PRO A 117 2.98 7.42 7.54
CA PRO A 117 2.40 6.18 8.03
C PRO A 117 0.88 6.18 7.78
N ASN A 118 0.36 5.03 7.44
CA ASN A 118 -1.08 4.82 7.30
C ASN A 118 -1.52 3.50 7.93
N PRO A 119 -2.07 3.53 9.15
CA PRO A 119 -2.59 2.34 9.81
C PRO A 119 -3.94 1.89 9.26
N SER A 120 -4.59 2.69 8.41
CA SER A 120 -5.97 2.52 7.98
C SER A 120 -6.10 1.95 6.57
N ALA A 121 -7.17 1.19 6.33
CA ALA A 121 -7.62 0.82 4.99
C ALA A 121 -8.10 2.03 4.16
N VAL A 122 -8.31 3.19 4.79
CA VAL A 122 -8.63 4.45 4.12
C VAL A 122 -7.32 5.17 3.78
N PRO A 123 -6.99 5.39 2.50
CA PRO A 123 -5.72 5.99 2.10
C PRO A 123 -5.51 7.42 2.62
N VAL A 124 -4.25 7.78 2.82
CA VAL A 124 -3.87 9.18 3.07
C VAL A 124 -4.24 10.02 1.85
N GLY A 125 -4.89 11.15 2.07
CA GLY A 125 -5.38 12.03 1.00
C GLY A 125 -6.75 11.64 0.42
N SER A 126 -7.36 10.53 0.87
CA SER A 126 -8.73 10.17 0.50
C SER A 126 -9.75 11.15 1.09
N ALA A 127 -10.78 11.51 0.31
CA ALA A 127 -11.92 12.30 0.80
C ALA A 127 -12.72 11.61 1.91
N TRP A 128 -12.55 10.28 2.05
CA TRP A 128 -13.18 9.47 3.11
C TRP A 128 -12.43 9.50 4.43
N ARG A 129 -11.20 10.08 4.47
CA ARG A 129 -10.36 10.09 5.66
C ARG A 129 -10.84 11.13 6.69
N SER A 130 -10.73 10.76 7.96
CA SER A 130 -10.90 11.63 9.12
C SER A 130 -9.76 11.38 10.12
N ALA A 131 -9.64 12.18 11.17
CA ALA A 131 -8.62 12.01 12.21
C ALA A 131 -8.67 10.63 12.89
N THR A 132 -9.85 10.03 13.01
CA THR A 132 -10.02 8.68 13.57
C THR A 132 -9.18 7.63 12.85
N HIS A 133 -8.89 7.81 11.56
CA HIS A 133 -8.10 6.86 10.77
C HIS A 133 -6.59 6.89 11.09
N ASP A 134 -6.13 7.80 11.93
CA ASP A 134 -4.76 7.83 12.46
C ASP A 134 -4.64 7.09 13.79
N GLU A 135 -5.77 6.77 14.44
CA GLU A 135 -5.82 6.07 15.72
C GLU A 135 -5.50 4.57 15.52
N PHE A 136 -4.42 4.14 16.12
CA PHE A 136 -3.96 2.74 16.09
C PHE A 136 -2.95 2.53 17.22
N PRO A 137 -2.73 1.31 17.74
CA PRO A 137 -1.73 1.08 18.78
C PRO A 137 -0.42 1.81 18.47
N ALA A 138 -0.02 2.74 19.34
CA ALA A 138 1.20 3.54 19.18
C ALA A 138 2.45 2.68 19.35
N TYR A 139 3.57 3.11 18.79
CA TYR A 139 4.87 2.50 19.07
C TYR A 139 5.19 2.58 20.57
N ASP A 140 5.22 1.44 21.22
CA ASP A 140 5.50 1.27 22.65
C ASP A 140 6.12 -0.11 22.90
N PRO A 141 7.46 -0.24 22.81
CA PRO A 141 8.15 -1.50 23.05
C PRO A 141 7.94 -2.07 24.47
N ALA A 142 7.71 -1.22 25.46
CA ALA A 142 7.45 -1.67 26.81
C ALA A 142 6.07 -2.34 26.92
N ARG A 143 5.05 -1.74 26.31
CA ARG A 143 3.72 -2.32 26.23
C ARG A 143 3.71 -3.60 25.39
N ALA A 144 4.46 -3.64 24.29
CA ALA A 144 4.61 -4.85 23.49
C ALA A 144 5.14 -6.01 24.33
N LYS A 145 6.23 -5.81 25.09
CA LYS A 145 6.80 -6.82 26.00
C LYS A 145 5.80 -7.24 27.09
N ALA A 146 5.02 -6.31 27.63
CA ALA A 146 4.02 -6.62 28.64
C ALA A 146 2.91 -7.53 28.05
N LEU A 147 2.39 -7.19 26.88
CA LEU A 147 1.37 -7.99 26.18
C LEU A 147 1.83 -9.39 25.82
N LEU A 148 3.10 -9.55 25.43
CA LEU A 148 3.68 -10.88 25.17
C LEU A 148 3.73 -11.74 26.42
N ARG A 149 4.11 -11.16 27.58
CA ARG A 149 4.07 -11.87 28.87
C ARG A 149 2.64 -12.22 29.27
N GLU A 150 1.70 -11.27 29.16
CA GLU A 150 0.27 -11.49 29.44
C GLU A 150 -0.33 -12.58 28.55
N ALA A 151 0.12 -12.70 27.31
CA ALA A 151 -0.30 -13.74 26.35
C ALA A 151 0.37 -15.10 26.60
N GLY A 152 1.42 -15.16 27.43
CA GLY A 152 2.19 -16.38 27.66
C GLY A 152 3.08 -16.77 26.47
N TYR A 153 3.47 -15.81 25.63
CA TYR A 153 4.37 -16.07 24.49
C TYR A 153 5.75 -16.52 24.99
N ARG A 154 6.24 -17.66 24.47
CA ARG A 154 7.47 -18.33 24.92
C ARG A 154 8.59 -18.33 23.89
N GLY A 155 8.49 -17.51 22.84
CA GLY A 155 9.48 -17.44 21.77
C GLY A 155 9.19 -18.37 20.58
N GLU A 156 7.94 -18.79 20.41
CA GLU A 156 7.51 -19.53 19.22
C GLU A 156 7.87 -18.74 17.95
N PRO A 157 8.44 -19.41 16.93
CA PRO A 157 8.83 -18.70 15.70
C PRO A 157 7.61 -18.08 15.02
N LEU A 158 7.75 -16.81 14.60
CA LEU A 158 6.83 -16.10 13.72
C LEU A 158 7.51 -15.84 12.39
N VAL A 159 7.04 -16.52 11.35
CA VAL A 159 7.60 -16.42 10.00
C VAL A 159 6.94 -15.27 9.25
N ILE A 160 7.77 -14.37 8.72
CA ILE A 160 7.38 -13.26 7.84
C ILE A 160 7.69 -13.67 6.41
N GLN A 161 6.66 -14.04 5.64
CA GLN A 161 6.80 -14.31 4.21
C GLN A 161 6.94 -13.01 3.43
N THR A 162 7.89 -12.99 2.50
CA THR A 162 8.15 -11.86 1.61
C THR A 162 8.76 -12.34 0.29
N ASN A 163 8.99 -11.41 -0.65
CA ASN A 163 9.64 -11.67 -1.94
C ASN A 163 10.59 -10.53 -2.31
N ARG A 164 11.50 -10.79 -3.25
CA ARG A 164 12.40 -9.77 -3.82
C ARG A 164 11.90 -9.18 -5.13
N HIS A 165 10.81 -9.72 -5.70
CA HIS A 165 10.19 -9.17 -6.91
C HIS A 165 9.63 -7.75 -6.66
N TYR A 166 9.11 -7.52 -5.44
CA TYR A 166 8.70 -6.20 -4.94
C TYR A 166 9.64 -5.78 -3.81
N PRO A 167 10.69 -4.98 -4.09
CA PRO A 167 11.72 -4.63 -3.11
C PRO A 167 11.14 -4.05 -1.81
N ASN A 168 10.10 -3.22 -1.90
CA ASN A 168 9.44 -2.65 -0.72
C ASN A 168 8.85 -3.72 0.22
N MET A 169 8.37 -4.85 -0.29
CA MET A 169 7.88 -5.94 0.57
C MET A 169 9.03 -6.59 1.33
N TYR A 170 10.18 -6.79 0.67
CA TYR A 170 11.36 -7.34 1.31
C TYR A 170 11.93 -6.40 2.38
N ASP A 171 12.13 -5.14 2.05
CA ASP A 171 12.68 -4.13 2.97
C ASP A 171 11.81 -3.95 4.21
N ASN A 172 10.49 -3.93 4.03
CA ASN A 172 9.54 -3.87 5.15
C ASN A 172 9.61 -5.13 6.05
N ALA A 173 9.80 -6.31 5.46
CA ALA A 173 9.97 -7.54 6.24
C ALA A 173 11.25 -7.49 7.08
N VAL A 174 12.35 -6.96 6.53
CA VAL A 174 13.63 -6.79 7.25
C VAL A 174 13.48 -5.82 8.40
N MET A 175 12.88 -4.65 8.16
CA MET A 175 12.62 -3.66 9.21
C MET A 175 11.69 -4.22 10.29
N ALA A 176 10.61 -4.90 9.90
CA ALA A 176 9.69 -5.53 10.84
C ALA A 176 10.38 -6.59 11.69
N GLN A 177 11.20 -7.47 11.07
CA GLN A 177 11.95 -8.48 11.80
C GLN A 177 12.80 -7.86 12.90
N ALA A 178 13.60 -6.84 12.59
CA ALA A 178 14.45 -6.17 13.54
C ALA A 178 13.67 -5.57 14.72
N LEU A 179 12.56 -4.86 14.42
CA LEU A 179 11.72 -4.23 15.44
C LEU A 179 11.01 -5.27 16.32
N LEU A 180 10.57 -6.38 15.75
CA LEU A 180 9.92 -7.46 16.48
C LEU A 180 10.92 -8.19 17.38
N GLN A 181 12.14 -8.44 16.90
CA GLN A 181 13.20 -9.07 17.69
C GLN A 181 13.63 -8.20 18.90
N ALA A 182 13.62 -6.87 18.74
CA ALA A 182 13.95 -5.94 19.82
C ALA A 182 12.99 -6.02 21.03
N VAL A 183 11.78 -6.53 20.84
CA VAL A 183 10.82 -6.76 21.92
C VAL A 183 10.73 -8.22 22.37
N GLY A 184 11.56 -9.11 21.81
CA GLY A 184 11.63 -10.53 22.19
C GLY A 184 10.74 -11.45 21.34
N ILE A 185 10.19 -10.99 20.22
CA ILE A 185 9.50 -11.85 19.27
C ILE A 185 10.51 -12.58 18.40
N ASN A 186 10.42 -13.91 18.31
CA ASN A 186 11.29 -14.74 17.47
C ASN A 186 10.84 -14.65 16.00
N ALA A 187 11.02 -13.47 15.40
CA ALA A 187 10.65 -13.22 14.01
C ALA A 187 11.73 -13.76 13.06
N ARG A 188 11.29 -14.47 12.02
CA ARG A 188 12.13 -15.05 10.96
C ARG A 188 11.59 -14.66 9.60
N ILE A 189 12.47 -14.35 8.64
CA ILE A 189 12.08 -14.06 7.26
C ILE A 189 12.15 -15.33 6.41
N GLU A 190 11.10 -15.56 5.62
CA GLU A 190 11.06 -16.53 4.55
C GLU A 190 10.90 -15.80 3.22
N VAL A 191 11.96 -15.85 2.39
CA VAL A 191 11.96 -15.23 1.06
C VAL A 191 11.47 -16.23 0.04
N LEU A 192 10.36 -15.92 -0.61
CA LEU A 192 9.70 -16.74 -1.63
C LEU A 192 9.77 -16.05 -2.99
N ASP A 193 9.55 -16.79 -4.07
CA ASP A 193 9.15 -16.16 -5.33
C ASP A 193 7.73 -15.58 -5.19
N TRP A 194 7.40 -14.56 -6.02
CA TRP A 194 6.12 -13.88 -5.91
C TRP A 194 4.91 -14.80 -6.14
N ALA A 195 5.00 -15.72 -7.08
CA ALA A 195 3.88 -16.63 -7.38
C ALA A 195 3.57 -17.54 -6.19
N THR A 196 4.59 -18.03 -5.50
CA THR A 196 4.47 -18.84 -4.28
C THR A 196 3.90 -18.00 -3.13
N GLN A 197 4.40 -16.79 -2.89
CA GLN A 197 3.85 -15.91 -1.84
C GLN A 197 2.38 -15.58 -2.12
N LEU A 198 2.03 -15.25 -3.35
CA LEU A 198 0.65 -14.97 -3.75
C LEU A 198 -0.25 -16.18 -3.58
N SER A 199 0.22 -17.41 -3.96
CA SER A 199 -0.52 -18.65 -3.73
C SER A 199 -0.72 -18.93 -2.24
N ASN A 200 0.29 -18.66 -1.40
CA ASN A 200 0.17 -18.80 0.05
C ASN A 200 -0.84 -17.79 0.64
N TYR A 201 -0.84 -16.54 0.17
CA TYR A 201 -1.86 -15.56 0.53
C TYR A 201 -3.26 -16.05 0.14
N GLN A 202 -3.44 -16.53 -1.09
CA GLN A 202 -4.74 -17.02 -1.58
C GLN A 202 -5.27 -18.20 -0.80
N LYS A 203 -4.38 -19.03 -0.25
CA LYS A 203 -4.71 -20.24 0.54
C LYS A 203 -4.68 -19.98 2.06
N GLY A 204 -4.34 -18.77 2.51
CA GLY A 204 -4.17 -18.45 3.92
C GLY A 204 -3.00 -19.20 4.59
N ARG A 205 -1.97 -19.59 3.83
CA ARG A 205 -0.82 -20.40 4.28
C ARG A 205 0.39 -19.54 4.65
N PHE A 206 0.21 -18.66 5.63
CA PHE A 206 1.27 -17.82 6.19
C PHE A 206 0.96 -17.52 7.65
N GLN A 207 1.95 -17.06 8.41
CA GLN A 207 1.76 -16.48 9.73
C GLN A 207 1.71 -14.96 9.62
N ILE A 208 2.80 -14.34 9.13
CA ILE A 208 2.88 -12.93 8.79
C ILE A 208 3.26 -12.86 7.31
N SER A 209 2.65 -11.96 6.54
CA SER A 209 3.07 -11.69 5.17
C SER A 209 3.29 -10.20 4.98
N SER A 210 4.50 -9.83 4.55
CA SER A 210 4.76 -8.47 4.07
C SER A 210 4.14 -8.32 2.70
N PHE A 211 3.14 -7.44 2.57
CA PHE A 211 2.26 -7.39 1.41
C PHE A 211 1.92 -5.95 1.03
N SER A 212 1.43 -5.75 -0.20
CA SER A 212 0.92 -4.47 -0.65
C SER A 212 -0.38 -4.68 -1.44
N TYR A 213 -1.40 -3.93 -1.07
CA TYR A 213 -2.64 -3.86 -1.84
C TYR A 213 -2.54 -2.76 -2.90
N SER A 214 -3.05 -3.05 -4.09
CA SER A 214 -3.19 -2.05 -5.15
C SER A 214 -4.12 -0.91 -4.70
N ALA A 215 -4.01 0.24 -5.36
CA ALA A 215 -4.86 1.40 -5.13
C ALA A 215 -6.37 1.04 -5.21
N ARG A 216 -7.12 1.52 -4.23
CA ARG A 216 -8.58 1.48 -4.20
C ARG A 216 -9.10 2.89 -3.92
N PHE A 217 -9.96 3.40 -4.79
CA PHE A 217 -10.55 4.74 -4.63
C PHE A 217 -11.66 4.75 -3.60
N ASP A 218 -12.37 3.63 -3.50
CA ASP A 218 -13.40 3.41 -2.48
C ASP A 218 -12.85 2.51 -1.36
N PRO A 219 -12.80 3.00 -0.11
CA PRO A 219 -12.34 2.21 1.03
C PRO A 219 -13.14 0.92 1.26
N ALA A 220 -14.42 0.88 0.88
CA ALA A 220 -15.23 -0.32 1.01
C ALA A 220 -14.62 -1.52 0.27
N LEU A 221 -13.97 -1.27 -0.87
CA LEU A 221 -13.27 -2.32 -1.63
C LEU A 221 -12.05 -2.88 -0.88
N THR A 222 -11.39 -2.06 -0.07
CA THR A 222 -10.28 -2.53 0.78
C THR A 222 -10.81 -3.31 1.98
N TYR A 223 -11.85 -2.82 2.63
CA TYR A 223 -12.48 -3.54 3.74
C TYR A 223 -13.09 -4.87 3.29
N ASP A 224 -13.69 -4.95 2.08
CA ASP A 224 -14.19 -6.21 1.53
C ASP A 224 -13.08 -7.25 1.32
N LEU A 225 -11.88 -6.82 0.91
CA LEU A 225 -10.73 -7.72 0.82
C LEU A 225 -10.27 -8.27 2.17
N LEU A 226 -10.50 -7.51 3.25
CA LEU A 226 -10.07 -7.90 4.59
C LEU A 226 -11.10 -8.74 5.34
N LEU A 227 -12.39 -8.48 5.13
CA LEU A 227 -13.51 -9.02 5.91
C LEU A 227 -14.13 -10.26 5.27
N GLY A 228 -14.46 -11.24 6.08
CA GLY A 228 -15.21 -12.40 5.66
C GLY A 228 -14.89 -13.66 6.46
N ASP A 229 -15.54 -14.75 6.09
CA ASP A 229 -15.26 -16.08 6.65
C ASP A 229 -14.02 -16.70 5.97
N LYS A 230 -13.00 -16.97 6.76
CA LYS A 230 -11.74 -17.56 6.31
C LYS A 230 -11.86 -19.00 5.77
N LYS A 231 -12.95 -19.69 6.07
CA LYS A 231 -13.19 -21.04 5.54
C LYS A 231 -13.55 -20.98 4.05
N SER A 232 -14.42 -20.03 3.70
CA SER A 232 -14.88 -19.83 2.31
C SER A 232 -13.96 -18.89 1.52
N ARG A 233 -13.33 -17.92 2.17
CA ARG A 233 -12.40 -16.92 1.59
C ARG A 233 -11.08 -16.88 2.37
N PRO A 234 -10.14 -17.80 2.14
CA PRO A 234 -8.88 -17.84 2.89
C PRO A 234 -8.01 -16.57 2.80
N THR A 235 -8.24 -15.72 1.79
CA THR A 235 -7.55 -14.45 1.61
C THR A 235 -7.90 -13.40 2.65
N VAL A 236 -9.07 -13.49 3.29
CA VAL A 236 -9.50 -12.47 4.25
C VAL A 236 -8.70 -12.55 5.55
N GLN A 237 -8.45 -11.41 6.15
CA GLN A 237 -7.66 -11.31 7.36
C GLN A 237 -8.50 -11.16 8.62
N TRP A 238 -9.74 -10.73 8.50
CA TRP A 238 -10.58 -10.28 9.58
C TRP A 238 -11.96 -10.96 9.57
N GLU A 239 -12.22 -11.77 10.60
CA GLU A 239 -13.54 -12.35 10.87
C GLU A 239 -14.19 -11.53 11.98
N SER A 240 -15.14 -10.69 11.63
CA SER A 240 -15.91 -9.86 12.58
C SER A 240 -17.31 -9.62 12.02
N ALA A 241 -18.32 -10.17 12.69
CA ALA A 241 -19.72 -9.99 12.30
C ALA A 241 -20.15 -8.51 12.37
N ASP A 242 -19.67 -7.78 13.38
CA ASP A 242 -20.02 -6.36 13.53
C ASP A 242 -19.35 -5.49 12.46
N ALA A 243 -18.09 -5.77 12.13
CA ALA A 243 -17.43 -5.09 11.02
C ALA A 243 -18.09 -5.41 9.67
N ALA A 244 -18.57 -6.65 9.47
CA ALA A 244 -19.31 -7.02 8.26
C ALA A 244 -20.64 -6.26 8.14
N LYS A 245 -21.36 -6.04 9.24
CA LYS A 245 -22.58 -5.20 9.26
C LYS A 245 -22.26 -3.74 8.91
N LEU A 246 -21.18 -3.18 9.47
CA LEU A 246 -20.72 -1.83 9.14
C LEU A 246 -20.35 -1.70 7.65
N LEU A 247 -19.65 -2.69 7.09
CA LEU A 247 -19.33 -2.70 5.67
C LEU A 247 -20.58 -2.74 4.80
N ALA A 248 -21.55 -3.61 5.14
CA ALA A 248 -22.83 -3.67 4.44
C ALA A 248 -23.58 -2.33 4.49
N ALA A 249 -23.59 -1.65 5.64
CA ALA A 249 -24.16 -0.32 5.77
C ALA A 249 -23.45 0.72 4.92
N ALA A 250 -22.09 0.68 4.84
CA ALA A 250 -21.32 1.58 3.98
C ALA A 250 -21.61 1.35 2.48
N LEU A 251 -21.95 0.13 2.07
CA LEU A 251 -22.29 -0.21 0.68
C LEU A 251 -23.73 0.11 0.31
N SER A 252 -24.62 0.32 1.28
CA SER A 252 -26.05 0.58 1.08
C SER A 252 -26.44 2.05 1.24
N THR A 253 -25.51 2.97 1.51
CA THR A 253 -25.81 4.41 1.65
C THR A 253 -25.04 5.24 0.63
N ASP A 254 -25.75 6.23 0.04
CA ASP A 254 -25.16 7.24 -0.86
C ASP A 254 -24.80 8.54 -0.09
N ASP A 255 -25.20 8.65 1.18
CA ASP A 255 -24.83 9.78 2.03
C ASP A 255 -23.34 9.75 2.37
N ALA A 256 -22.58 10.68 1.81
CA ALA A 256 -21.14 10.76 1.99
C ALA A 256 -20.70 11.01 3.45
N ALA A 257 -21.49 11.76 4.23
CA ALA A 257 -21.18 12.04 5.63
C ALA A 257 -21.40 10.81 6.51
N GLN A 258 -22.54 10.14 6.34
CA GLN A 258 -22.85 8.87 6.98
C GLN A 258 -21.79 7.82 6.64
N ARG A 259 -21.46 7.68 5.36
CA ARG A 259 -20.47 6.71 4.88
C ARG A 259 -19.08 6.95 5.47
N ARG A 260 -18.65 8.21 5.56
CA ARG A 260 -17.39 8.59 6.22
C ARG A 260 -17.38 8.20 7.70
N GLY A 261 -18.49 8.41 8.41
CA GLY A 261 -18.67 7.99 9.80
C GLY A 261 -18.53 6.47 9.97
N ILE A 262 -19.13 5.69 9.06
CA ILE A 262 -19.05 4.23 9.07
C ILE A 262 -17.60 3.75 8.83
N PHE A 263 -16.85 4.37 7.91
CA PHE A 263 -15.44 4.04 7.73
C PHE A 263 -14.58 4.34 8.97
N GLY A 264 -14.91 5.39 9.72
CA GLY A 264 -14.30 5.65 11.03
C GLY A 264 -14.57 4.53 12.04
N GLN A 265 -15.81 4.04 12.13
CA GLN A 265 -16.17 2.92 12.99
C GLN A 265 -15.49 1.60 12.57
N LEU A 266 -15.42 1.32 11.26
CA LEU A 266 -14.67 0.17 10.72
C LEU A 266 -13.19 0.24 11.10
N HIS A 267 -12.59 1.41 10.99
CA HIS A 267 -11.19 1.59 11.37
C HIS A 267 -10.98 1.38 12.88
N ALA A 268 -11.82 1.94 13.73
CA ALA A 268 -11.73 1.77 15.19
C ALA A 268 -11.85 0.29 15.59
N ALA A 269 -12.77 -0.47 14.96
CA ALA A 269 -12.88 -1.90 15.16
C ALA A 269 -11.61 -2.65 14.67
N MET A 270 -11.07 -2.29 13.52
CA MET A 270 -9.84 -2.87 12.99
C MET A 270 -8.62 -2.58 13.90
N ALA A 271 -8.51 -1.37 14.42
CA ALA A 271 -7.45 -0.98 15.35
C ALA A 271 -7.52 -1.75 16.70
N ARG A 272 -8.72 -2.08 17.15
CA ARG A 272 -8.94 -2.91 18.34
C ARG A 272 -8.54 -4.38 18.11
N ASP A 273 -8.94 -4.95 16.97
CA ASP A 273 -8.78 -6.37 16.68
C ASP A 273 -7.42 -6.72 16.06
N VAL A 274 -6.77 -5.76 15.47
CA VAL A 274 -5.46 -5.86 14.78
C VAL A 274 -5.37 -7.08 13.85
N PRO A 275 -6.24 -7.21 12.86
CA PRO A 275 -6.14 -8.29 11.86
C PRO A 275 -5.05 -8.05 10.83
N VAL A 276 -4.67 -6.79 10.64
CA VAL A 276 -3.66 -6.31 9.71
C VAL A 276 -2.99 -5.09 10.32
N ILE A 277 -1.71 -4.89 10.01
CA ILE A 277 -0.98 -3.68 10.41
C ILE A 277 -0.65 -2.89 9.15
N GLY A 278 -1.32 -1.76 8.98
CA GLY A 278 -0.99 -0.79 7.95
C GLY A 278 0.33 -0.09 8.26
N LEU A 279 1.22 -0.03 7.29
CA LEU A 279 2.50 0.64 7.40
C LEU A 279 2.43 2.05 6.79
N TYR A 280 2.18 2.14 5.49
CA TYR A 280 2.08 3.42 4.78
C TYR A 280 1.35 3.26 3.44
N ASN A 281 0.93 4.38 2.84
CA ASN A 281 0.62 4.41 1.42
C ASN A 281 1.90 4.68 0.62
N GLY A 282 2.02 4.08 -0.55
CA GLY A 282 3.18 4.23 -1.41
C GLY A 282 3.38 5.68 -1.87
N VAL A 283 4.62 6.03 -2.14
CA VAL A 283 5.00 7.27 -2.81
C VAL A 283 5.78 6.87 -4.06
N GLY A 284 5.35 7.38 -5.19
CA GLY A 284 6.05 7.23 -6.46
C GLY A 284 6.62 8.57 -6.91
N VAL A 285 7.58 8.52 -7.80
CA VAL A 285 8.09 9.68 -8.53
C VAL A 285 8.06 9.36 -10.01
N THR A 286 7.58 10.27 -10.82
CA THR A 286 7.73 10.18 -12.27
C THR A 286 8.83 11.13 -12.72
N ALA A 287 9.81 10.61 -13.46
CA ALA A 287 10.76 11.44 -14.16
C ALA A 287 10.21 11.80 -15.54
N VAL A 288 10.22 13.10 -15.85
CA VAL A 288 9.71 13.68 -17.09
C VAL A 288 10.84 14.42 -17.76
N ALA A 289 11.13 14.10 -19.02
CA ALA A 289 12.20 14.70 -19.79
C ALA A 289 11.90 16.17 -20.14
N ALA A 290 12.95 16.95 -20.36
CA ALA A 290 12.83 18.30 -20.90
C ALA A 290 12.04 18.31 -22.21
N GLY A 291 11.19 19.32 -22.40
CA GLY A 291 10.31 19.45 -23.56
C GLY A 291 9.07 18.58 -23.55
N VAL A 292 8.84 17.77 -22.48
CA VAL A 292 7.57 17.09 -22.27
C VAL A 292 6.67 17.96 -21.38
N GLU A 293 5.51 18.30 -21.88
CA GLU A 293 4.53 19.13 -21.21
C GLU A 293 3.21 18.42 -20.97
N GLY A 294 2.37 18.97 -20.06
CA GLY A 294 1.02 18.49 -19.80
C GLY A 294 0.96 17.19 -19.01
N TYR A 295 2.09 16.59 -18.59
CA TYR A 295 2.07 15.41 -17.75
C TYR A 295 1.47 15.70 -16.38
N ARG A 296 0.56 14.84 -15.93
CA ARG A 296 -0.08 14.95 -14.62
C ARG A 296 0.01 13.62 -13.89
N THR A 297 0.29 13.68 -12.61
CA THR A 297 0.19 12.53 -11.71
C THR A 297 -1.25 12.34 -11.23
N TRP A 298 -1.58 11.11 -10.88
CA TRP A 298 -2.82 10.79 -10.19
C TRP A 298 -2.59 9.62 -9.22
N PRO A 299 -3.43 9.43 -8.18
CA PRO A 299 -3.15 8.48 -7.10
C PRO A 299 -3.18 6.99 -7.48
N GLY A 300 -3.68 6.64 -8.68
CA GLY A 300 -3.56 5.29 -9.24
C GLY A 300 -2.19 5.07 -9.86
N SER A 301 -1.73 3.83 -9.90
CA SER A 301 -0.39 3.50 -10.41
C SER A 301 -0.26 3.59 -11.94
N THR A 302 -1.37 3.71 -12.67
CA THR A 302 -1.37 3.78 -14.14
C THR A 302 -1.07 5.21 -14.59
N PRO A 303 -0.08 5.47 -15.45
CA PRO A 303 0.19 6.82 -15.93
C PRO A 303 -0.97 7.36 -16.77
N ILE A 304 -1.32 8.62 -16.55
CA ILE A 304 -2.29 9.37 -17.34
C ILE A 304 -1.53 10.22 -18.34
N LEU A 305 -1.68 9.92 -19.64
CA LEU A 305 -0.91 10.54 -20.71
C LEU A 305 -1.75 11.41 -21.68
N TRP A 306 -3.08 11.48 -21.53
CA TRP A 306 -3.87 12.45 -22.29
C TRP A 306 -3.54 13.87 -21.83
N GLY A 307 -3.35 14.75 -22.76
CA GLY A 307 -2.82 16.09 -22.50
C GLY A 307 -1.29 16.18 -22.42
N THR A 308 -0.58 15.05 -22.46
CA THR A 308 0.88 15.05 -22.51
C THR A 308 1.36 15.13 -23.95
N PHE A 309 2.29 16.01 -24.22
CA PHE A 309 2.91 16.17 -25.53
C PHE A 309 4.39 16.57 -25.41
N ARG A 310 5.13 16.45 -26.50
CA ARG A 310 6.51 16.91 -26.60
C ARG A 310 6.58 18.10 -27.54
N GLN A 311 7.23 19.18 -27.12
CA GLN A 311 7.60 20.31 -27.97
C GLN A 311 8.70 19.95 -28.95
#